data_db75047ef441389132ae157252b8a63c
#
_entry.id   db75047ef441389132ae157252b8a63c
#
_cell.length_a   1.000
_cell.length_b   1.000
_cell.length_c   1.000
_cell.angle_alpha   90.00
_cell.angle_beta   90.00
_cell.angle_gamma   90.00
#
_symmetry.space_group_name_H-M   'P 1'
#
loop_
_entity.id
_entity.type
_entity.pdbx_description
1 polymer ?
#
loop_
_entity_poly.entity_id
_entity_poly.type
_entity_poly.pdbx_seq_one_letter_code
_entity_poly.pdbx_strand_id
1 'polypeptide(L)'
;MLNTSYDEKFGKKGLTFDDVLLIRVESYVEPKNVDVSTHLTKTIKLNTPLMTAAMDTVTETDMAIAMAREGGVGIIHKNMSIEKQADQVDRVKRSENGVIVNPFFLSPENTVRDADELMGKYKISGVPICRDGKLVGIITNRDMRFMTGADFAQPISAVMTHENLVTAPVGTTLKQAQQILREHRIEKLPIVGKDGSLKGLITIKDIEKSVQYPNSARDDKGRLICGAAIGATKDVLDRVAALVESQVDVVVLDSAHGHNSNVVQSVAKVKKAYPNLPLIAGNIATAEAAKALIDAGADAIKVGIGPGSICTTRIVAGIGVPQITAIYDAACEASKYGIPVIADGGIKYSGDIVKALAAGGSVVMVGSLVAGCAESPGDNEIYQGRQFKVYRGMGSLGAMGKGSADRYFQASNNKFVPEGVEGRVPYKGPLSDTIYQMLGGLRAGMGYTGCATIKDLHEKARFVQISGAGLRESHPHDIQITKEAPNYSYHS
;
A
#
# COMPACT_ATOMS: atom_id res chain seq x y z
N MET A 1 -38.35 28.12 7.51
CA MET A 1 -39.25 26.96 7.59
C MET A 1 -38.54 25.76 7.05
N LEU A 2 -38.67 24.58 7.66
CA LEU A 2 -38.14 23.33 7.13
C LEU A 2 -39.05 22.89 5.98
N ASN A 3 -38.53 22.87 4.74
CA ASN A 3 -39.28 22.51 3.52
C ASN A 3 -39.08 21.08 3.07
N THR A 4 -38.33 20.25 3.83
CA THR A 4 -38.05 18.84 3.56
C THR A 4 -38.93 17.92 4.38
N SER A 5 -39.43 16.83 3.80
CA SER A 5 -40.19 15.81 4.53
C SER A 5 -39.30 15.11 5.56
N TYR A 6 -39.90 14.40 6.52
CA TYR A 6 -39.16 13.63 7.52
C TYR A 6 -38.22 12.58 6.85
N ASP A 7 -38.76 11.84 5.89
CA ASP A 7 -38.01 10.77 5.19
C ASP A 7 -36.86 11.31 4.36
N GLU A 8 -37.04 12.48 3.71
CA GLU A 8 -35.93 13.15 3.00
C GLU A 8 -34.84 13.63 3.97
N LYS A 9 -35.24 14.12 5.15
CA LYS A 9 -34.29 14.66 6.12
C LYS A 9 -33.56 13.58 6.91
N PHE A 10 -34.21 12.49 7.30
CA PHE A 10 -33.66 11.46 8.15
C PHE A 10 -33.16 10.23 7.34
N GLY A 11 -33.63 10.08 6.12
CA GLY A 11 -33.15 9.05 5.19
C GLY A 11 -33.33 7.61 5.68
N LYS A 12 -32.53 6.73 5.15
CA LYS A 12 -32.54 5.30 5.49
C LYS A 12 -31.68 4.99 6.72
N LYS A 13 -31.94 3.86 7.38
CA LYS A 13 -31.09 3.32 8.44
C LYS A 13 -29.69 2.99 7.89
N GLY A 14 -28.65 3.52 8.51
CA GLY A 14 -27.26 3.19 8.20
C GLY A 14 -26.80 1.93 8.92
N LEU A 15 -25.99 1.10 8.25
CA LEU A 15 -25.47 -0.16 8.75
C LEU A 15 -23.94 -0.13 8.85
N THR A 16 -23.41 -0.57 10.00
CA THR A 16 -21.98 -0.81 10.25
C THR A 16 -21.63 -2.29 9.98
N PHE A 17 -20.36 -2.66 10.13
CA PHE A 17 -19.98 -4.08 10.08
C PHE A 17 -20.61 -4.90 11.21
N ASP A 18 -20.91 -4.28 12.34
CA ASP A 18 -21.50 -4.93 13.51
C ASP A 18 -23.01 -5.14 13.40
N ASP A 19 -23.67 -4.52 12.43
CA ASP A 19 -25.11 -4.63 12.21
C ASP A 19 -25.50 -5.75 11.24
N VAL A 20 -24.52 -6.44 10.62
CA VAL A 20 -24.78 -7.44 9.58
C VAL A 20 -23.90 -8.66 9.70
N LEU A 21 -24.41 -9.81 9.26
CA LEU A 21 -23.66 -11.02 8.98
C LEU A 21 -23.92 -11.52 7.57
N LEU A 22 -22.98 -12.23 6.97
CA LEU A 22 -23.17 -12.91 5.69
C LEU A 22 -23.89 -14.25 5.90
N ILE A 23 -24.81 -14.54 4.99
CA ILE A 23 -25.60 -15.78 5.03
C ILE A 23 -24.76 -16.90 4.40
N ARG A 24 -24.67 -18.02 5.11
CA ARG A 24 -24.08 -19.26 4.62
C ARG A 24 -25.00 -19.91 3.57
N VAL A 25 -24.41 -20.38 2.47
CA VAL A 25 -25.12 -21.06 1.39
C VAL A 25 -24.52 -22.42 1.10
N GLU A 26 -25.19 -23.26 0.29
CA GLU A 26 -24.55 -24.42 -0.29
C GLU A 26 -23.34 -23.99 -1.13
N SER A 27 -22.21 -24.66 -0.92
CA SER A 27 -20.94 -24.24 -1.54
C SER A 27 -20.15 -25.43 -2.03
N TYR A 28 -19.64 -25.31 -3.24
CA TYR A 28 -18.67 -26.22 -3.85
C TYR A 28 -17.26 -25.58 -3.91
N VAL A 29 -17.07 -24.45 -3.22
CA VAL A 29 -15.82 -23.68 -3.21
C VAL A 29 -15.06 -23.99 -1.92
N GLU A 30 -13.88 -24.60 -2.05
CA GLU A 30 -12.97 -24.82 -0.92
C GLU A 30 -12.12 -23.55 -0.70
N PRO A 31 -11.87 -23.13 0.56
CA PRO A 31 -11.10 -21.94 0.88
C PRO A 31 -9.72 -21.85 0.19
N LYS A 32 -9.04 -23.01 0.01
CA LYS A 32 -7.73 -23.07 -0.67
C LYS A 32 -7.77 -22.71 -2.17
N ASN A 33 -8.94 -22.86 -2.81
CA ASN A 33 -9.14 -22.65 -4.25
C ASN A 33 -9.71 -21.26 -4.58
N VAL A 34 -9.92 -20.41 -3.57
CA VAL A 34 -10.46 -19.06 -3.75
C VAL A 34 -9.41 -18.14 -4.36
N ASP A 35 -9.79 -17.39 -5.39
CA ASP A 35 -9.01 -16.29 -5.95
C ASP A 35 -9.40 -14.98 -5.26
N VAL A 36 -8.48 -14.43 -4.47
CA VAL A 36 -8.65 -13.14 -3.76
C VAL A 36 -8.08 -11.96 -4.54
N SER A 37 -7.60 -12.18 -5.76
CA SER A 37 -7.08 -11.10 -6.60
C SER A 37 -8.19 -10.12 -6.99
N THR A 38 -7.82 -8.84 -7.15
CA THR A 38 -8.76 -7.75 -7.40
C THR A 38 -8.13 -6.63 -8.21
N HIS A 39 -8.94 -5.66 -8.61
CA HIS A 39 -8.49 -4.44 -9.26
C HIS A 39 -8.47 -3.26 -8.27
N LEU A 40 -7.30 -2.62 -8.11
CA LEU A 40 -7.16 -1.35 -7.39
C LEU A 40 -7.65 -0.18 -8.22
N THR A 41 -7.32 -0.19 -9.50
CA THR A 41 -7.81 0.71 -10.56
C THR A 41 -8.09 -0.11 -11.80
N LYS A 42 -8.58 0.50 -12.88
CA LYS A 42 -8.79 -0.21 -14.15
C LYS A 42 -7.52 -0.87 -14.71
N THR A 43 -6.34 -0.34 -14.35
CA THR A 43 -5.05 -0.77 -14.90
C THR A 43 -4.17 -1.51 -13.90
N ILE A 44 -4.42 -1.36 -12.58
CA ILE A 44 -3.61 -2.01 -11.54
C ILE A 44 -4.38 -3.15 -10.92
N LYS A 45 -3.82 -4.36 -11.05
CA LYS A 45 -4.32 -5.57 -10.39
C LYS A 45 -3.49 -5.84 -9.12
N LEU A 46 -4.15 -6.24 -8.04
CA LEU A 46 -3.54 -6.73 -6.81
C LEU A 46 -3.83 -8.22 -6.64
N ASN A 47 -2.89 -8.96 -6.06
CA ASN A 47 -3.05 -10.37 -5.73
C ASN A 47 -3.74 -10.58 -4.37
N THR A 48 -3.79 -9.52 -3.56
CA THR A 48 -4.45 -9.46 -2.25
C THR A 48 -5.30 -8.19 -2.18
N PRO A 49 -6.58 -8.24 -1.76
CA PRO A 49 -7.48 -7.09 -1.79
C PRO A 49 -7.26 -6.13 -0.59
N LEU A 50 -6.00 -5.91 -0.22
CA LEU A 50 -5.62 -5.09 0.93
C LEU A 50 -4.64 -4.00 0.55
N MET A 51 -4.82 -2.82 1.18
CA MET A 51 -3.86 -1.73 1.11
C MET A 51 -3.65 -1.11 2.49
N THR A 52 -2.45 -0.59 2.76
CA THR A 52 -2.16 0.08 4.03
C THR A 52 -2.41 1.58 3.96
N ALA A 53 -2.95 2.13 5.04
CA ALA A 53 -3.39 3.52 5.12
C ALA A 53 -2.23 4.51 5.07
N ALA A 54 -2.46 5.64 4.40
CA ALA A 54 -1.50 6.75 4.26
C ALA A 54 -1.38 7.56 5.55
N MET A 55 -0.91 6.94 6.62
CA MET A 55 -0.78 7.55 7.95
C MET A 55 0.67 7.47 8.43
N ASP A 56 1.12 8.52 9.13
CA ASP A 56 2.52 8.69 9.54
C ASP A 56 2.99 7.72 10.66
N THR A 57 2.08 6.88 11.16
CA THR A 57 2.37 5.76 12.06
C THR A 57 2.00 4.40 11.45
N VAL A 58 1.68 4.34 10.15
CA VAL A 58 1.28 3.11 9.47
C VAL A 58 2.16 2.77 8.26
N THR A 59 2.31 3.70 7.30
CA THR A 59 2.93 3.37 6.01
C THR A 59 4.07 4.32 5.64
N GLU A 60 5.27 3.82 5.77
CA GLU A 60 6.49 4.31 5.12
C GLU A 60 7.10 3.18 4.29
N THR A 61 8.35 3.32 3.85
CA THR A 61 9.05 2.40 2.93
C THR A 61 8.93 0.93 3.35
N ASP A 62 9.23 0.59 4.61
CA ASP A 62 9.30 -0.81 5.05
C ASP A 62 7.92 -1.48 5.03
N MET A 63 6.88 -0.78 5.49
CA MET A 63 5.49 -1.25 5.41
C MET A 63 5.02 -1.38 3.95
N ALA A 64 5.37 -0.42 3.09
CA ALA A 64 4.99 -0.48 1.67
C ALA A 64 5.63 -1.68 0.95
N ILE A 65 6.91 -1.96 1.22
CA ILE A 65 7.61 -3.14 0.71
C ILE A 65 6.93 -4.43 1.22
N ALA A 66 6.71 -4.53 2.53
CA ALA A 66 6.10 -5.71 3.12
C ALA A 66 4.70 -5.97 2.57
N MET A 67 3.86 -4.93 2.45
CA MET A 67 2.50 -5.08 1.91
C MET A 67 2.49 -5.49 0.43
N ALA A 68 3.40 -4.95 -0.38
CA ALA A 68 3.53 -5.33 -1.78
C ALA A 68 4.02 -6.78 -1.94
N ARG A 69 4.88 -7.29 -1.05
CA ARG A 69 5.30 -8.71 -0.98
C ARG A 69 4.13 -9.64 -0.71
N GLU A 70 3.20 -9.23 0.13
CA GLU A 70 1.97 -9.96 0.42
C GLU A 70 0.89 -9.82 -0.67
N GLY A 71 1.18 -9.13 -1.77
CA GLY A 71 0.29 -8.99 -2.93
C GLY A 71 -0.66 -7.80 -2.88
N GLY A 72 -0.57 -6.97 -1.87
CA GLY A 72 -1.33 -5.72 -1.72
C GLY A 72 -0.53 -4.49 -2.14
N VAL A 73 -0.86 -3.31 -1.59
CA VAL A 73 -0.15 -2.06 -1.85
C VAL A 73 -0.06 -1.18 -0.61
N GLY A 74 1.12 -0.62 -0.36
CA GLY A 74 1.31 0.41 0.65
C GLY A 74 1.19 1.81 0.07
N ILE A 75 0.51 2.71 0.81
CA ILE A 75 0.37 4.11 0.41
C ILE A 75 1.24 4.98 1.33
N ILE A 76 2.36 5.46 0.79
CA ILE A 76 3.26 6.36 1.52
C ILE A 76 2.53 7.66 1.88
N HIS A 77 2.54 8.02 3.16
CA HIS A 77 1.85 9.22 3.64
C HIS A 77 2.54 10.52 3.17
N LYS A 78 1.76 11.61 3.12
CA LYS A 78 2.25 12.93 2.71
C LYS A 78 2.71 13.84 3.87
N ASN A 79 2.68 13.36 5.10
CA ASN A 79 3.05 14.15 6.30
C ASN A 79 4.59 14.28 6.43
N MET A 80 5.21 14.68 5.32
CA MET A 80 6.65 14.90 5.14
C MET A 80 6.89 15.80 3.92
N SER A 81 8.14 16.25 3.70
CA SER A 81 8.49 17.02 2.52
C SER A 81 8.28 16.23 1.22
N ILE A 82 8.17 16.92 0.09
CA ILE A 82 8.01 16.32 -1.24
C ILE A 82 9.19 15.38 -1.54
N GLU A 83 10.42 15.85 -1.28
CA GLU A 83 11.64 15.12 -1.55
C GLU A 83 11.74 13.85 -0.70
N LYS A 84 11.38 13.93 0.59
CA LYS A 84 11.40 12.75 1.48
C LYS A 84 10.38 11.72 1.04
N GLN A 85 9.18 12.13 0.61
CA GLN A 85 8.16 11.20 0.12
C GLN A 85 8.60 10.55 -1.20
N ALA A 86 9.18 11.32 -2.12
CA ALA A 86 9.72 10.84 -3.37
C ALA A 86 10.88 9.82 -3.17
N ASP A 87 11.81 10.12 -2.22
CA ASP A 87 12.88 9.18 -1.82
C ASP A 87 12.30 7.87 -1.27
N GLN A 88 11.26 7.93 -0.46
CA GLN A 88 10.61 6.71 0.06
C GLN A 88 9.99 5.86 -1.06
N VAL A 89 9.32 6.49 -2.03
CA VAL A 89 8.80 5.78 -3.22
C VAL A 89 9.93 5.15 -4.02
N ASP A 90 10.99 5.91 -4.33
CA ASP A 90 12.16 5.40 -5.06
C ASP A 90 12.79 4.20 -4.35
N ARG A 91 12.90 4.24 -3.03
CA ARG A 91 13.40 3.11 -2.22
C ARG A 91 12.52 1.86 -2.34
N VAL A 92 11.18 2.00 -2.36
CA VAL A 92 10.28 0.87 -2.61
C VAL A 92 10.49 0.33 -4.02
N LYS A 93 10.51 1.21 -5.03
CA LYS A 93 10.69 0.82 -6.44
C LYS A 93 12.05 0.14 -6.71
N ARG A 94 13.08 0.46 -5.93
CA ARG A 94 14.40 -0.16 -6.03
C ARG A 94 14.60 -1.37 -5.12
N SER A 95 13.70 -1.63 -4.17
CA SER A 95 13.88 -2.70 -3.17
C SER A 95 13.87 -4.10 -3.77
N GLU A 96 13.12 -4.30 -4.84
CA GLU A 96 13.05 -5.55 -5.59
C GLU A 96 12.83 -5.27 -7.07
N ASN A 97 13.70 -5.85 -7.88
CA ASN A 97 13.61 -5.74 -9.32
C ASN A 97 13.68 -7.15 -9.92
N GLY A 98 12.81 -7.44 -10.89
CA GLY A 98 13.01 -8.61 -11.73
C GLY A 98 14.25 -8.41 -12.60
N VAL A 99 14.29 -7.28 -13.30
CA VAL A 99 15.46 -6.74 -14.00
C VAL A 99 15.61 -5.30 -13.54
N ILE A 100 16.73 -4.96 -12.91
CA ILE A 100 17.04 -3.57 -12.56
C ILE A 100 17.24 -2.81 -13.87
N VAL A 101 16.27 -2.02 -14.28
CA VAL A 101 16.37 -1.16 -15.47
C VAL A 101 17.12 0.10 -15.07
N ASN A 102 18.11 0.51 -15.89
CA ASN A 102 19.02 1.62 -15.59
C ASN A 102 19.75 1.45 -14.24
N PRO A 103 20.54 0.38 -14.05
CA PRO A 103 21.30 0.19 -12.83
C PRO A 103 22.31 1.32 -12.63
N PHE A 104 22.65 1.59 -11.37
CA PHE A 104 23.80 2.45 -11.09
C PHE A 104 25.04 1.87 -11.77
N PHE A 105 25.85 2.73 -12.35
CA PHE A 105 27.13 2.38 -12.93
C PHE A 105 28.18 3.45 -12.59
N LEU A 106 29.42 3.08 -12.62
CA LEU A 106 30.58 3.97 -12.46
C LEU A 106 31.48 3.87 -13.67
N SER A 107 32.40 4.83 -13.83
CA SER A 107 33.44 4.82 -14.82
C SER A 107 34.64 4.03 -14.31
N PRO A 108 35.47 3.41 -15.20
CA PRO A 108 36.73 2.77 -14.80
C PRO A 108 37.70 3.72 -14.09
N GLU A 109 37.58 5.03 -14.34
CA GLU A 109 38.39 6.11 -13.77
C GLU A 109 37.95 6.55 -12.38
N ASN A 110 36.72 6.21 -11.94
CA ASN A 110 36.29 6.41 -10.56
C ASN A 110 37.17 5.61 -9.60
N THR A 111 37.21 6.03 -8.34
CA THR A 111 37.95 5.33 -7.29
C THR A 111 37.16 4.16 -6.70
N VAL A 112 37.86 3.20 -6.11
CA VAL A 112 37.23 2.12 -5.32
C VAL A 112 36.42 2.70 -4.17
N ARG A 113 36.78 3.84 -3.59
CA ARG A 113 36.02 4.58 -2.57
C ARG A 113 34.65 5.01 -3.10
N ASP A 114 34.59 5.55 -4.32
CA ASP A 114 33.29 5.93 -4.93
C ASP A 114 32.37 4.72 -5.06
N ALA A 115 32.92 3.56 -5.37
CA ALA A 115 32.15 2.32 -5.45
C ALA A 115 31.66 1.86 -4.07
N ASP A 116 32.49 1.92 -3.04
CA ASP A 116 32.16 1.54 -1.67
C ASP A 116 31.07 2.47 -1.09
N GLU A 117 31.23 3.79 -1.27
CA GLU A 117 30.22 4.78 -0.84
C GLU A 117 28.88 4.58 -1.55
N LEU A 118 28.89 4.34 -2.87
CA LEU A 118 27.71 4.05 -3.65
C LEU A 118 27.02 2.77 -3.16
N MET A 119 27.79 1.71 -2.95
CA MET A 119 27.28 0.43 -2.45
C MET A 119 26.73 0.54 -1.04
N GLY A 120 27.41 1.28 -0.15
CA GLY A 120 26.96 1.55 1.22
C GLY A 120 25.65 2.36 1.25
N LYS A 121 25.60 3.45 0.49
CA LYS A 121 24.41 4.33 0.40
C LYS A 121 23.17 3.59 -0.06
N TYR A 122 23.29 2.74 -1.07
CA TYR A 122 22.14 2.05 -1.66
C TYR A 122 22.00 0.59 -1.21
N LYS A 123 22.85 0.11 -0.29
CA LYS A 123 22.88 -1.27 0.25
C LYS A 123 22.94 -2.33 -0.86
N ILE A 124 23.72 -2.05 -1.91
CA ILE A 124 23.98 -2.95 -3.03
C ILE A 124 25.37 -3.57 -2.88
N SER A 125 25.57 -4.75 -3.46
CA SER A 125 26.82 -5.54 -3.30
C SER A 125 27.69 -5.57 -4.55
N GLY A 126 27.45 -4.68 -5.52
CA GLY A 126 28.26 -4.53 -6.72
C GLY A 126 27.63 -3.62 -7.74
N VAL A 127 28.49 -3.04 -8.57
CA VAL A 127 28.17 -1.98 -9.52
C VAL A 127 28.78 -2.33 -10.89
N PRO A 128 27.99 -2.31 -11.98
CA PRO A 128 28.51 -2.36 -13.35
C PRO A 128 29.42 -1.16 -13.64
N ILE A 129 30.45 -1.37 -14.40
CA ILE A 129 31.41 -0.34 -14.82
C ILE A 129 31.22 -0.10 -16.31
N CYS A 130 30.99 1.15 -16.68
CA CYS A 130 30.69 1.56 -18.05
C CYS A 130 31.66 2.64 -18.53
N ARG A 131 32.03 2.56 -19.82
CA ARG A 131 32.69 3.64 -20.56
C ARG A 131 31.81 4.01 -21.77
N ASP A 132 31.42 5.26 -21.89
CA ASP A 132 30.55 5.75 -22.95
C ASP A 132 29.21 4.95 -23.05
N GLY A 133 28.66 4.57 -21.88
CA GLY A 133 27.41 3.80 -21.77
C GLY A 133 27.52 2.31 -22.07
N LYS A 134 28.70 1.83 -22.49
CA LYS A 134 28.99 0.40 -22.75
C LYS A 134 29.59 -0.26 -21.53
N LEU A 135 29.13 -1.47 -21.24
CA LEU A 135 29.67 -2.28 -20.15
C LEU A 135 31.10 -2.68 -20.43
N VAL A 136 32.02 -2.36 -19.50
CA VAL A 136 33.45 -2.72 -19.59
C VAL A 136 33.94 -3.53 -18.39
N GLY A 137 33.15 -3.62 -17.32
CA GLY A 137 33.54 -4.36 -16.12
C GLY A 137 32.42 -4.43 -15.10
N ILE A 138 32.71 -5.07 -13.99
CA ILE A 138 31.88 -5.08 -12.78
C ILE A 138 32.79 -5.08 -11.55
N ILE A 139 32.42 -4.29 -10.53
CA ILE A 139 33.05 -4.31 -9.22
C ILE A 139 32.05 -4.78 -8.18
N THR A 140 32.47 -5.60 -7.23
CA THR A 140 31.62 -6.18 -6.19
C THR A 140 32.31 -6.11 -4.83
N ASN A 141 31.54 -6.32 -3.74
CA ASN A 141 32.13 -6.44 -2.39
C ASN A 141 33.20 -7.54 -2.29
N ARG A 142 33.19 -8.54 -3.18
CA ARG A 142 34.20 -9.60 -3.20
C ARG A 142 35.52 -9.05 -3.64
N ASP A 143 35.55 -8.14 -4.61
CA ASP A 143 36.77 -7.52 -5.15
C ASP A 143 37.41 -6.57 -4.14
N MET A 144 36.62 -5.98 -3.22
CA MET A 144 37.08 -5.04 -2.21
C MET A 144 37.30 -5.65 -0.82
N ARG A 145 37.06 -6.96 -0.65
CA ARG A 145 36.91 -7.62 0.67
C ARG A 145 38.12 -7.50 1.60
N PHE A 146 39.31 -7.41 1.04
CA PHE A 146 40.56 -7.35 1.80
C PHE A 146 41.32 -6.02 1.62
N MET A 147 40.65 -4.99 1.07
CA MET A 147 41.24 -3.68 0.86
C MET A 147 41.24 -2.86 2.15
N THR A 148 42.28 -2.06 2.32
CA THR A 148 42.46 -1.19 3.49
C THR A 148 42.90 0.20 3.04
N GLY A 149 42.54 1.24 3.80
CA GLY A 149 43.05 2.60 3.75
C GLY A 149 43.40 3.13 2.34
N ALA A 150 44.64 3.02 1.95
CA ALA A 150 45.18 3.52 0.69
C ALA A 150 44.66 2.79 -0.55
N ASP A 151 44.22 1.54 -0.41
CA ASP A 151 43.71 0.74 -1.53
C ASP A 151 42.43 1.32 -2.14
N PHE A 152 41.67 2.04 -1.33
CA PHE A 152 40.42 2.70 -1.78
C PHE A 152 40.64 3.92 -2.67
N ALA A 153 41.84 4.45 -2.75
CA ALA A 153 42.20 5.58 -3.60
C ALA A 153 42.55 5.18 -5.06
N GLN A 154 42.77 3.90 -5.33
CA GLN A 154 43.09 3.42 -6.68
C GLN A 154 41.86 3.45 -7.62
N PRO A 155 42.08 3.56 -8.94
CA PRO A 155 40.98 3.53 -9.90
C PRO A 155 40.32 2.14 -9.94
N ILE A 156 39.01 2.12 -10.19
CA ILE A 156 38.21 0.89 -10.29
C ILE A 156 38.79 -0.05 -11.36
N SER A 157 39.34 0.48 -12.46
CA SER A 157 39.96 -0.30 -13.54
C SER A 157 41.08 -1.24 -13.07
N ALA A 158 41.72 -0.96 -11.93
CA ALA A 158 42.78 -1.79 -11.40
C ALA A 158 42.28 -3.07 -10.69
N VAL A 159 41.01 -3.09 -10.28
CA VAL A 159 40.44 -4.13 -9.40
C VAL A 159 39.15 -4.76 -9.92
N MET A 160 38.48 -4.12 -10.88
CA MET A 160 37.23 -4.64 -11.44
C MET A 160 37.44 -5.95 -12.20
N THR A 161 36.43 -6.80 -12.20
CA THR A 161 36.39 -7.93 -13.15
C THR A 161 36.05 -7.38 -14.54
N HIS A 162 36.90 -7.58 -15.51
CA HIS A 162 36.75 -7.11 -16.90
C HIS A 162 36.98 -8.23 -17.94
N GLU A 163 37.65 -9.30 -17.57
CA GLU A 163 37.84 -10.48 -18.44
C GLU A 163 36.68 -11.47 -18.26
N ASN A 164 36.28 -12.11 -19.37
CA ASN A 164 35.22 -13.13 -19.38
C ASN A 164 33.90 -12.67 -18.73
N LEU A 165 33.51 -11.41 -18.94
CA LEU A 165 32.26 -10.88 -18.42
C LEU A 165 31.07 -11.69 -18.94
N VAL A 166 30.33 -12.30 -18.03
CA VAL A 166 29.07 -12.99 -18.34
C VAL A 166 27.97 -11.96 -18.40
N THR A 167 27.30 -11.87 -19.56
CA THR A 167 26.19 -10.94 -19.81
C THR A 167 25.03 -11.69 -20.45
N ALA A 168 23.85 -11.07 -20.47
CA ALA A 168 22.68 -11.59 -21.16
C ALA A 168 21.99 -10.50 -22.00
N PRO A 169 21.28 -10.84 -23.08
CA PRO A 169 20.58 -9.88 -23.91
C PRO A 169 19.31 -9.33 -23.22
N VAL A 170 18.83 -8.19 -23.72
CA VAL A 170 17.51 -7.65 -23.34
C VAL A 170 16.42 -8.68 -23.66
N GLY A 171 15.48 -8.89 -22.74
CA GLY A 171 14.42 -9.89 -22.86
C GLY A 171 14.74 -11.22 -22.16
N THR A 172 15.92 -11.37 -21.55
CA THR A 172 16.25 -12.53 -20.71
C THR A 172 15.27 -12.65 -19.55
N THR A 173 14.59 -13.80 -19.43
CA THR A 173 13.68 -14.10 -18.32
C THR A 173 14.43 -14.40 -17.04
N LEU A 174 13.79 -14.22 -15.87
CA LEU A 174 14.40 -14.57 -14.57
C LEU A 174 14.83 -16.04 -14.50
N LYS A 175 14.07 -16.95 -15.11
CA LYS A 175 14.43 -18.38 -15.17
C LYS A 175 15.71 -18.63 -15.97
N GLN A 176 15.85 -17.98 -17.11
CA GLN A 176 17.09 -18.04 -17.91
C GLN A 176 18.26 -17.40 -17.17
N ALA A 177 18.04 -16.24 -16.55
CA ALA A 177 19.04 -15.57 -15.72
C ALA A 177 19.52 -16.46 -14.57
N GLN A 178 18.59 -17.14 -13.88
CA GLN A 178 18.91 -18.09 -12.81
C GLN A 178 19.83 -19.21 -13.29
N GLN A 179 19.57 -19.75 -14.48
CA GLN A 179 20.41 -20.80 -15.06
C GLN A 179 21.83 -20.27 -15.36
N ILE A 180 21.95 -19.09 -15.99
CA ILE A 180 23.25 -18.45 -16.30
C ILE A 180 24.03 -18.16 -15.01
N LEU A 181 23.39 -17.54 -14.00
CA LEU A 181 24.01 -17.23 -12.71
C LEU A 181 24.55 -18.50 -12.03
N ARG A 182 23.78 -19.61 -12.09
CA ARG A 182 24.16 -20.90 -11.51
C ARG A 182 25.35 -21.55 -12.29
N GLU A 183 25.28 -21.59 -13.62
CA GLU A 183 26.31 -22.21 -14.47
C GLU A 183 27.64 -21.50 -14.31
N HIS A 184 27.63 -20.16 -14.30
CA HIS A 184 28.86 -19.35 -14.18
C HIS A 184 29.25 -19.04 -12.73
N ARG A 185 28.46 -19.46 -11.73
CA ARG A 185 28.71 -19.21 -10.29
C ARG A 185 28.87 -17.74 -9.94
N ILE A 186 28.08 -16.86 -10.59
CA ILE A 186 28.08 -15.42 -10.40
C ILE A 186 26.79 -15.00 -9.70
N GLU A 187 26.83 -13.85 -9.02
CA GLU A 187 25.68 -13.31 -8.27
C GLU A 187 24.95 -12.20 -9.02
N LYS A 188 25.55 -11.68 -10.07
CA LYS A 188 25.07 -10.52 -10.84
C LYS A 188 25.24 -10.77 -12.32
N LEU A 189 24.17 -10.52 -13.07
CA LEU A 189 24.12 -10.72 -14.52
C LEU A 189 23.75 -9.39 -15.20
N PRO A 190 24.72 -8.66 -15.77
CA PRO A 190 24.42 -7.48 -16.56
C PRO A 190 23.63 -7.83 -17.82
N ILE A 191 22.60 -7.04 -18.10
CA ILE A 191 21.80 -7.14 -19.32
C ILE A 191 22.27 -6.06 -20.28
N VAL A 192 22.68 -6.48 -21.47
CA VAL A 192 23.29 -5.58 -22.46
C VAL A 192 22.49 -5.53 -23.76
N GLY A 193 22.51 -4.38 -24.41
CA GLY A 193 22.01 -4.21 -25.76
C GLY A 193 22.92 -4.85 -26.80
N LYS A 194 22.47 -4.95 -28.06
CA LYS A 194 23.28 -5.46 -29.18
C LYS A 194 24.52 -4.61 -29.44
N ASP A 195 24.54 -3.37 -29.03
CA ASP A 195 25.64 -2.40 -29.11
C ASP A 195 26.60 -2.46 -27.91
N GLY A 196 26.40 -3.40 -26.97
CA GLY A 196 27.14 -3.52 -25.72
C GLY A 196 26.72 -2.52 -24.63
N SER A 197 25.71 -1.68 -24.87
CA SER A 197 25.23 -0.74 -23.87
C SER A 197 24.57 -1.45 -22.70
N LEU A 198 24.82 -0.99 -21.46
CA LEU A 198 24.19 -1.51 -20.26
C LEU A 198 22.69 -1.12 -20.26
N LYS A 199 21.81 -2.11 -20.19
CA LYS A 199 20.34 -1.93 -20.18
C LYS A 199 19.70 -2.37 -18.88
N GLY A 200 20.37 -3.24 -18.12
CA GLY A 200 19.83 -3.73 -16.86
C GLY A 200 20.84 -4.56 -16.08
N LEU A 201 20.41 -5.00 -14.92
CA LEU A 201 21.15 -5.90 -14.03
C LEU A 201 20.15 -6.86 -13.37
N ILE A 202 20.44 -8.15 -13.37
CA ILE A 202 19.71 -9.17 -12.60
C ILE A 202 20.65 -9.69 -11.52
N THR A 203 20.15 -9.79 -10.28
CA THR A 203 20.93 -10.35 -9.18
C THR A 203 20.29 -11.65 -8.65
N ILE A 204 21.11 -12.52 -8.04
CA ILE A 204 20.60 -13.73 -7.39
C ILE A 204 19.57 -13.40 -6.30
N LYS A 205 19.77 -12.29 -5.58
CA LYS A 205 18.83 -11.81 -4.53
C LYS A 205 17.45 -11.49 -5.08
N ASP A 206 17.37 -10.92 -6.29
CA ASP A 206 16.08 -10.59 -6.91
C ASP A 206 15.31 -11.85 -7.29
N ILE A 207 16.04 -12.89 -7.75
CA ILE A 207 15.48 -14.20 -8.07
C ILE A 207 15.02 -14.89 -6.78
N GLU A 208 15.84 -14.92 -5.73
CA GLU A 208 15.48 -15.50 -4.42
C GLU A 208 14.24 -14.84 -3.83
N LYS A 209 14.14 -13.50 -3.88
CA LYS A 209 12.95 -12.76 -3.44
C LYS A 209 11.71 -13.09 -4.27
N SER A 210 11.86 -13.25 -5.59
CA SER A 210 10.75 -13.65 -6.45
C SER A 210 10.21 -15.05 -6.10
N VAL A 211 11.09 -15.97 -5.71
CA VAL A 211 10.72 -17.32 -5.24
C VAL A 211 10.11 -17.27 -3.84
N GLN A 212 10.67 -16.44 -2.95
CA GLN A 212 10.21 -16.29 -1.57
C GLN A 212 8.83 -15.61 -1.47
N TYR A 213 8.56 -14.63 -2.35
CA TYR A 213 7.33 -13.85 -2.38
C TYR A 213 6.56 -14.00 -3.70
N PRO A 214 6.03 -15.19 -4.01
CA PRO A 214 5.40 -15.47 -5.31
C PRO A 214 4.11 -14.66 -5.54
N ASN A 215 3.46 -14.19 -4.47
CA ASN A 215 2.23 -13.41 -4.53
C ASN A 215 2.47 -11.90 -4.61
N SER A 216 3.73 -11.42 -4.66
CA SER A 216 4.03 -9.99 -4.68
C SER A 216 3.24 -9.25 -5.76
N ALA A 217 2.72 -8.07 -5.41
CA ALA A 217 2.15 -7.13 -6.37
C ALA A 217 3.29 -6.40 -7.11
N ARG A 218 3.38 -6.60 -8.42
CA ARG A 218 4.46 -6.07 -9.25
C ARG A 218 3.94 -5.33 -10.48
N ASP A 219 4.69 -4.32 -10.88
CA ASP A 219 4.47 -3.60 -12.13
C ASP A 219 4.99 -4.42 -13.34
N ASP A 220 4.77 -3.90 -14.55
CA ASP A 220 5.20 -4.54 -15.80
C ASP A 220 6.73 -4.72 -15.92
N LYS A 221 7.50 -4.01 -15.09
CA LYS A 221 8.97 -4.12 -15.00
C LYS A 221 9.42 -5.09 -13.90
N GLY A 222 8.48 -5.76 -13.23
CA GLY A 222 8.74 -6.71 -12.15
C GLY A 222 9.09 -6.07 -10.80
N ARG A 223 8.90 -4.76 -10.63
CA ARG A 223 9.16 -4.03 -9.38
C ARG A 223 7.91 -4.00 -8.51
N LEU A 224 8.10 -3.87 -7.21
CA LEU A 224 6.97 -3.77 -6.27
C LEU A 224 6.08 -2.55 -6.58
N ILE A 225 4.77 -2.74 -6.50
CA ILE A 225 3.79 -1.66 -6.64
C ILE A 225 3.83 -0.79 -5.40
N CYS A 226 3.87 0.54 -5.60
CA CYS A 226 3.88 1.54 -4.55
C CYS A 226 2.90 2.67 -4.85
N GLY A 227 2.11 3.05 -3.86
CA GLY A 227 1.27 4.24 -3.93
C GLY A 227 1.78 5.35 -3.01
N ALA A 228 1.35 6.59 -3.27
CA ALA A 228 1.66 7.73 -2.43
C ALA A 228 0.47 8.68 -2.29
N ALA A 229 0.28 9.23 -1.09
CA ALA A 229 -0.78 10.19 -0.82
C ALA A 229 -0.39 11.61 -1.27
N ILE A 230 -1.37 12.33 -1.79
CA ILE A 230 -1.30 13.76 -2.12
C ILE A 230 -2.46 14.50 -1.46
N GLY A 231 -2.35 15.80 -1.31
CA GLY A 231 -3.43 16.67 -0.79
C GLY A 231 -4.01 17.58 -1.86
N ALA A 232 -5.18 18.17 -1.58
CA ALA A 232 -5.77 19.21 -2.42
C ALA A 232 -5.16 20.60 -2.09
N THR A 233 -3.84 20.70 -2.22
CA THR A 233 -3.02 21.87 -1.86
C THR A 233 -2.52 22.62 -3.09
N LYS A 234 -1.98 23.83 -2.91
CA LYS A 234 -1.47 24.64 -4.03
C LYS A 234 -0.31 23.97 -4.77
N ASP A 235 0.54 23.23 -4.04
CA ASP A 235 1.71 22.50 -4.50
C ASP A 235 1.42 21.07 -4.99
N VAL A 236 0.16 20.71 -5.20
CA VAL A 236 -0.23 19.33 -5.57
C VAL A 236 0.49 18.83 -6.83
N LEU A 237 0.68 19.69 -7.84
CA LEU A 237 1.37 19.28 -9.07
C LEU A 237 2.87 19.11 -8.87
N ASP A 238 3.52 19.89 -8.01
CA ASP A 238 4.95 19.76 -7.71
C ASP A 238 5.20 18.43 -6.99
N ARG A 239 4.33 18.08 -6.04
CA ARG A 239 4.38 16.78 -5.35
C ARG A 239 4.14 15.63 -6.33
N VAL A 240 3.14 15.72 -7.19
CA VAL A 240 2.89 14.67 -8.20
C VAL A 240 4.06 14.53 -9.15
N ALA A 241 4.68 15.65 -9.60
CA ALA A 241 5.85 15.60 -10.48
C ALA A 241 7.01 14.80 -9.85
N ALA A 242 7.36 15.09 -8.60
CA ALA A 242 8.42 14.37 -7.87
C ALA A 242 8.09 12.88 -7.68
N LEU A 243 6.83 12.55 -7.40
CA LEU A 243 6.37 11.16 -7.26
C LEU A 243 6.42 10.40 -8.59
N VAL A 244 6.06 11.05 -9.71
CA VAL A 244 6.15 10.48 -11.07
C VAL A 244 7.61 10.25 -11.47
N GLU A 245 8.51 11.17 -11.14
CA GLU A 245 9.96 11.00 -11.36
C GLU A 245 10.49 9.79 -10.59
N SER A 246 10.00 9.56 -9.37
CA SER A 246 10.29 8.36 -8.56
C SER A 246 9.50 7.13 -9.00
N GLN A 247 8.73 7.21 -10.10
CA GLN A 247 8.00 6.11 -10.74
C GLN A 247 6.93 5.48 -9.82
N VAL A 248 6.17 6.31 -9.10
CA VAL A 248 5.00 5.87 -8.35
C VAL A 248 3.97 5.23 -9.28
N ASP A 249 3.32 4.15 -8.82
CA ASP A 249 2.32 3.44 -9.64
C ASP A 249 0.93 4.05 -9.52
N VAL A 250 0.60 4.61 -8.36
CA VAL A 250 -0.71 5.21 -8.09
C VAL A 250 -0.58 6.34 -7.07
N VAL A 251 -1.32 7.41 -7.27
CA VAL A 251 -1.46 8.48 -6.27
C VAL A 251 -2.85 8.45 -5.64
N VAL A 252 -2.90 8.81 -4.36
CA VAL A 252 -4.15 8.88 -3.58
C VAL A 252 -4.36 10.31 -3.13
N LEU A 253 -5.35 11.01 -3.71
CA LEU A 253 -5.79 12.30 -3.20
C LEU A 253 -6.63 12.05 -1.95
N ASP A 254 -6.05 12.34 -0.80
CA ASP A 254 -6.54 11.97 0.52
C ASP A 254 -7.01 13.21 1.29
N SER A 255 -8.33 13.34 1.48
CA SER A 255 -8.99 14.44 2.18
C SER A 255 -10.03 13.93 3.17
N ALA A 256 -10.29 14.69 4.22
CA ALA A 256 -11.38 14.42 5.15
C ALA A 256 -12.78 14.59 4.50
N HIS A 257 -12.86 15.35 3.39
CA HIS A 257 -14.10 15.58 2.67
C HIS A 257 -13.86 15.59 1.15
N GLY A 258 -13.93 14.40 0.52
CA GLY A 258 -13.69 14.22 -0.91
C GLY A 258 -14.67 14.93 -1.83
N HIS A 259 -15.88 15.20 -1.36
CA HIS A 259 -16.93 15.94 -2.13
C HIS A 259 -16.78 17.47 -2.04
N ASN A 260 -15.70 17.98 -1.47
CA ASN A 260 -15.40 19.40 -1.47
C ASN A 260 -14.95 19.85 -2.88
N SER A 261 -15.44 21.02 -3.32
CA SER A 261 -15.15 21.55 -4.68
C SER A 261 -13.64 21.66 -4.98
N ASN A 262 -12.83 22.08 -4.01
CA ASN A 262 -11.38 22.15 -4.16
C ASN A 262 -10.75 20.75 -4.39
N VAL A 263 -11.29 19.72 -3.73
CA VAL A 263 -10.83 18.32 -3.92
C VAL A 263 -11.19 17.84 -5.32
N VAL A 264 -12.44 18.03 -5.76
CA VAL A 264 -12.92 17.65 -7.10
C VAL A 264 -12.10 18.37 -8.19
N GLN A 265 -11.85 19.68 -8.03
CA GLN A 265 -11.01 20.44 -8.96
C GLN A 265 -9.56 19.95 -8.95
N SER A 266 -9.01 19.56 -7.81
CA SER A 266 -7.66 19.01 -7.70
C SER A 266 -7.53 17.67 -8.41
N VAL A 267 -8.55 16.80 -8.35
CA VAL A 267 -8.61 15.56 -9.13
C VAL A 267 -8.52 15.89 -10.63
N ALA A 268 -9.40 16.77 -11.12
CA ALA A 268 -9.40 17.17 -12.52
C ALA A 268 -8.07 17.81 -12.96
N LYS A 269 -7.44 18.64 -12.09
CA LYS A 269 -6.15 19.28 -12.33
C LYS A 269 -5.03 18.26 -12.48
N VAL A 270 -4.96 17.26 -11.58
CA VAL A 270 -3.95 16.19 -11.65
C VAL A 270 -4.16 15.32 -12.88
N LYS A 271 -5.39 14.90 -13.17
CA LYS A 271 -5.70 14.06 -14.35
C LYS A 271 -5.46 14.81 -15.68
N LYS A 272 -5.66 16.12 -15.73
CA LYS A 272 -5.31 16.94 -16.90
C LYS A 272 -3.80 16.97 -17.13
N ALA A 273 -2.99 17.10 -16.06
CA ALA A 273 -1.53 17.17 -16.15
C ALA A 273 -0.90 15.77 -16.39
N TYR A 274 -1.47 14.73 -15.79
CA TYR A 274 -0.96 13.35 -15.83
C TYR A 274 -2.09 12.36 -16.20
N PRO A 275 -2.57 12.32 -17.45
CA PRO A 275 -3.74 11.52 -17.87
C PRO A 275 -3.58 10.01 -17.58
N ASN A 276 -2.36 9.51 -17.71
CA ASN A 276 -2.04 8.08 -17.58
C ASN A 276 -1.69 7.67 -16.14
N LEU A 277 -1.51 8.61 -15.20
CA LEU A 277 -1.25 8.30 -13.81
C LEU A 277 -2.54 7.85 -13.12
N PRO A 278 -2.61 6.63 -12.59
CA PRO A 278 -3.75 6.18 -11.81
C PRO A 278 -3.95 7.05 -10.57
N LEU A 279 -5.17 7.54 -10.37
CA LEU A 279 -5.54 8.43 -9.27
C LEU A 279 -6.74 7.88 -8.50
N ILE A 280 -6.53 7.58 -7.23
CA ILE A 280 -7.57 7.27 -6.24
C ILE A 280 -7.98 8.57 -5.55
N ALA A 281 -9.28 8.82 -5.39
CA ALA A 281 -9.76 10.03 -4.71
C ALA A 281 -10.72 9.70 -3.56
N GLY A 282 -10.63 10.45 -2.47
CA GLY A 282 -11.50 10.31 -1.29
C GLY A 282 -11.11 11.28 -0.15
N ASN A 283 -11.79 11.19 1.05
CA ASN A 283 -12.80 10.16 1.36
C ASN A 283 -14.20 10.68 1.11
N ILE A 284 -15.06 9.78 0.73
CA ILE A 284 -16.47 10.03 0.51
C ILE A 284 -17.36 9.02 1.26
N ALA A 285 -18.68 9.22 1.26
CA ALA A 285 -19.64 8.31 1.87
C ALA A 285 -20.99 8.22 1.13
N THR A 286 -21.15 8.87 -0.04
CA THR A 286 -22.42 8.92 -0.78
C THR A 286 -22.22 8.64 -2.28
N ALA A 287 -23.30 8.27 -2.96
CA ALA A 287 -23.34 8.02 -4.39
C ALA A 287 -23.03 9.29 -5.21
N GLU A 288 -23.58 10.45 -4.78
CA GLU A 288 -23.37 11.75 -5.43
C GLU A 288 -21.89 12.16 -5.38
N ALA A 289 -21.24 11.93 -4.23
CA ALA A 289 -19.83 12.20 -4.09
C ALA A 289 -18.96 11.24 -4.96
N ALA A 290 -19.38 9.98 -5.07
CA ALA A 290 -18.72 9.02 -5.96
C ALA A 290 -18.80 9.49 -7.42
N LYS A 291 -20.00 9.89 -7.86
CA LYS A 291 -20.18 10.43 -9.23
C LYS A 291 -19.33 11.67 -9.47
N ALA A 292 -19.30 12.62 -8.55
CA ALA A 292 -18.52 13.86 -8.71
C ALA A 292 -17.01 13.60 -8.89
N LEU A 293 -16.44 12.64 -8.14
CA LEU A 293 -15.04 12.28 -8.27
C LEU A 293 -14.74 11.50 -9.56
N ILE A 294 -15.68 10.62 -9.97
CA ILE A 294 -15.58 9.87 -11.24
C ILE A 294 -15.62 10.82 -12.43
N ASP A 295 -16.56 11.78 -12.44
CA ASP A 295 -16.68 12.79 -13.49
C ASP A 295 -15.42 13.68 -13.56
N ALA A 296 -14.75 13.91 -12.43
CA ALA A 296 -13.47 14.62 -12.37
C ALA A 296 -12.26 13.78 -12.88
N GLY A 297 -12.46 12.48 -13.14
CA GLY A 297 -11.47 11.57 -13.72
C GLY A 297 -10.76 10.65 -12.72
N ALA A 298 -11.30 10.45 -11.52
CA ALA A 298 -10.74 9.46 -10.59
C ALA A 298 -10.82 8.03 -11.15
N ASP A 299 -9.73 7.26 -11.01
CA ASP A 299 -9.63 5.87 -11.48
C ASP A 299 -10.10 4.85 -10.42
N ALA A 300 -10.23 5.28 -9.19
CA ALA A 300 -10.88 4.58 -8.07
C ALA A 300 -11.34 5.59 -7.01
N ILE A 301 -12.33 5.20 -6.22
CA ILE A 301 -12.86 6.05 -5.14
C ILE A 301 -12.65 5.41 -3.77
N LYS A 302 -12.31 6.23 -2.78
CA LYS A 302 -12.04 5.77 -1.40
C LYS A 302 -13.17 6.23 -0.46
N VAL A 303 -13.77 5.25 0.22
CA VAL A 303 -15.02 5.41 0.98
C VAL A 303 -14.78 5.17 2.46
N GLY A 304 -15.16 6.16 3.27
CA GLY A 304 -15.10 6.06 4.73
C GLY A 304 -14.99 7.42 5.41
N ILE A 305 -16.06 7.87 6.05
CA ILE A 305 -16.12 9.10 6.85
C ILE A 305 -16.41 8.72 8.30
N GLY A 306 -15.36 8.81 9.13
CA GLY A 306 -15.42 8.59 10.57
C GLY A 306 -15.45 7.14 11.08
N PRO A 307 -15.20 6.05 10.29
CA PRO A 307 -15.23 4.69 10.82
C PRO A 307 -13.91 4.25 11.49
N GLY A 308 -12.81 5.01 11.29
CA GLY A 308 -11.49 4.64 11.82
C GLY A 308 -11.45 4.65 13.35
N SER A 309 -10.68 3.74 13.95
CA SER A 309 -10.58 3.57 15.41
C SER A 309 -10.02 4.80 16.16
N ILE A 310 -9.27 5.65 15.45
CA ILE A 310 -8.65 6.88 15.99
C ILE A 310 -9.37 8.15 15.52
N CYS A 311 -10.48 8.02 14.78
CA CYS A 311 -11.22 9.14 14.21
C CYS A 311 -12.30 9.61 15.18
N THR A 312 -12.37 10.92 15.41
CA THR A 312 -13.41 11.56 16.23
C THR A 312 -14.33 12.49 15.44
N THR A 313 -14.25 12.49 14.10
CA THR A 313 -15.08 13.34 13.22
C THR A 313 -16.58 13.22 13.53
N ARG A 314 -17.07 11.99 13.75
CA ARG A 314 -18.49 11.75 14.08
C ARG A 314 -18.92 12.39 15.38
N ILE A 315 -18.02 12.51 16.36
CA ILE A 315 -18.30 13.09 17.67
C ILE A 315 -18.07 14.60 17.66
N VAL A 316 -16.96 15.05 17.05
CA VAL A 316 -16.56 16.47 17.07
C VAL A 316 -17.38 17.29 16.09
N ALA A 317 -17.59 16.77 14.87
CA ALA A 317 -18.33 17.47 13.81
C ALA A 317 -19.77 16.95 13.61
N GLY A 318 -20.15 15.81 14.19
CA GLY A 318 -21.46 15.20 13.99
C GLY A 318 -21.65 14.60 12.59
N ILE A 319 -20.56 14.36 11.84
CA ILE A 319 -20.59 13.97 10.42
C ILE A 319 -20.09 12.54 10.26
N GLY A 320 -20.81 11.73 9.49
CA GLY A 320 -20.39 10.37 9.14
C GLY A 320 -21.55 9.54 8.57
N VAL A 321 -21.17 8.45 7.90
CA VAL A 321 -22.12 7.43 7.42
C VAL A 321 -21.63 6.07 7.90
N PRO A 322 -22.50 5.18 8.41
CA PRO A 322 -22.14 3.81 8.74
C PRO A 322 -21.53 3.07 7.56
N GLN A 323 -20.46 2.32 7.79
CA GLN A 323 -19.50 1.95 6.74
C GLN A 323 -20.06 1.00 5.68
N ILE A 324 -20.88 0.00 6.06
CA ILE A 324 -21.53 -0.90 5.08
C ILE A 324 -22.42 -0.11 4.12
N THR A 325 -23.22 0.81 4.67
CA THR A 325 -24.09 1.68 3.86
C THR A 325 -23.28 2.57 2.93
N ALA A 326 -22.21 3.20 3.44
CA ALA A 326 -21.36 4.07 2.63
C ALA A 326 -20.69 3.31 1.47
N ILE A 327 -20.16 2.11 1.74
CA ILE A 327 -19.53 1.27 0.70
C ILE A 327 -20.57 0.89 -0.35
N TYR A 328 -21.72 0.39 0.07
CA TYR A 328 -22.76 -0.08 -0.84
C TYR A 328 -23.28 1.04 -1.76
N ASP A 329 -23.62 2.21 -1.18
CA ASP A 329 -24.13 3.34 -1.96
C ASP A 329 -23.12 3.85 -2.98
N ALA A 330 -21.85 3.99 -2.57
CA ALA A 330 -20.78 4.41 -3.47
C ALA A 330 -20.50 3.34 -4.54
N ALA A 331 -20.55 2.05 -4.20
CA ALA A 331 -20.31 0.95 -5.13
C ALA A 331 -21.44 0.83 -6.16
N CYS A 332 -22.70 1.03 -5.78
CA CYS A 332 -23.82 1.07 -6.71
C CYS A 332 -23.64 2.16 -7.78
N GLU A 333 -23.11 3.32 -7.43
CA GLU A 333 -22.82 4.37 -8.42
C GLU A 333 -21.58 4.04 -9.25
N ALA A 334 -20.46 3.70 -8.59
CA ALA A 334 -19.17 3.46 -9.24
C ALA A 334 -19.20 2.28 -10.23
N SER A 335 -20.01 1.26 -9.95
CA SER A 335 -20.17 0.08 -10.83
C SER A 335 -20.70 0.43 -12.21
N LYS A 336 -21.51 1.49 -12.36
CA LYS A 336 -22.02 1.98 -13.66
C LYS A 336 -20.90 2.42 -14.59
N TYR A 337 -19.75 2.78 -14.04
CA TYR A 337 -18.56 3.29 -14.76
C TYR A 337 -17.41 2.29 -14.75
N GLY A 338 -17.58 1.13 -14.09
CA GLY A 338 -16.50 0.14 -13.90
C GLY A 338 -15.34 0.69 -13.04
N ILE A 339 -15.63 1.57 -12.08
CA ILE A 339 -14.65 2.20 -11.18
C ILE A 339 -14.59 1.40 -9.87
N PRO A 340 -13.40 0.91 -9.45
CA PRO A 340 -13.23 0.21 -8.19
C PRO A 340 -13.49 1.10 -6.96
N VAL A 341 -13.97 0.48 -5.89
CA VAL A 341 -14.22 1.12 -4.59
C VAL A 341 -13.25 0.59 -3.54
N ILE A 342 -12.60 1.50 -2.81
CA ILE A 342 -11.74 1.17 -1.67
C ILE A 342 -12.52 1.44 -0.38
N ALA A 343 -12.74 0.38 0.41
CA ALA A 343 -13.37 0.47 1.72
C ALA A 343 -12.32 0.86 2.78
N ASP A 344 -12.38 2.09 3.29
CA ASP A 344 -11.39 2.66 4.19
C ASP A 344 -11.93 2.86 5.60
N GLY A 345 -11.40 2.10 6.56
CA GLY A 345 -11.66 2.22 7.98
C GLY A 345 -12.77 1.32 8.53
N GLY A 346 -12.77 1.17 9.85
CA GLY A 346 -13.74 0.37 10.61
C GLY A 346 -13.46 -1.13 10.65
N ILE A 347 -12.40 -1.60 10.02
CA ILE A 347 -12.02 -3.02 9.97
C ILE A 347 -11.33 -3.44 11.26
N LYS A 348 -11.92 -4.37 11.98
CA LYS A 348 -11.41 -4.93 13.23
C LYS A 348 -10.94 -6.38 13.07
N TYR A 349 -11.64 -7.16 12.26
CA TYR A 349 -11.44 -8.59 12.06
C TYR A 349 -11.44 -8.95 10.57
N SER A 350 -10.95 -10.14 10.24
CA SER A 350 -11.00 -10.66 8.86
C SER A 350 -12.43 -10.77 8.31
N GLY A 351 -13.41 -11.05 9.17
CA GLY A 351 -14.82 -11.05 8.79
C GLY A 351 -15.33 -9.70 8.26
N ASP A 352 -14.79 -8.58 8.77
CA ASP A 352 -15.15 -7.24 8.27
C ASP A 352 -14.62 -7.02 6.85
N ILE A 353 -13.46 -7.61 6.52
CA ILE A 353 -12.93 -7.59 5.15
C ILE A 353 -13.90 -8.29 4.20
N VAL A 354 -14.40 -9.49 4.59
CA VAL A 354 -15.38 -10.21 3.77
C VAL A 354 -16.65 -9.37 3.56
N LYS A 355 -17.16 -8.76 4.64
CA LYS A 355 -18.35 -7.90 4.61
C LYS A 355 -18.13 -6.64 3.74
N ALA A 356 -16.95 -6.00 3.84
CA ALA A 356 -16.61 -4.83 3.04
C ALA A 356 -16.57 -5.15 1.53
N LEU A 357 -15.96 -6.28 1.18
CA LEU A 357 -15.91 -6.76 -0.21
C LEU A 357 -17.30 -7.16 -0.68
N ALA A 358 -18.09 -7.90 0.12
CA ALA A 358 -19.46 -8.28 -0.22
C ALA A 358 -20.39 -7.07 -0.41
N ALA A 359 -20.14 -5.96 0.29
CA ALA A 359 -20.89 -4.71 0.13
C ALA A 359 -20.50 -3.92 -1.14
N GLY A 360 -19.55 -4.40 -1.94
CA GLY A 360 -19.13 -3.78 -3.21
C GLY A 360 -17.73 -3.15 -3.18
N GLY A 361 -16.99 -3.27 -2.09
CA GLY A 361 -15.58 -2.89 -2.04
C GLY A 361 -14.72 -3.80 -2.93
N SER A 362 -13.81 -3.22 -3.71
CA SER A 362 -12.82 -3.98 -4.48
C SER A 362 -11.54 -4.20 -3.69
N VAL A 363 -11.16 -3.23 -2.85
CA VAL A 363 -9.98 -3.26 -1.99
C VAL A 363 -10.35 -2.71 -0.62
N VAL A 364 -9.71 -3.21 0.42
CA VAL A 364 -9.90 -2.76 1.80
C VAL A 364 -8.64 -2.06 2.29
N MET A 365 -8.76 -0.81 2.75
CA MET A 365 -7.66 -0.09 3.38
C MET A 365 -7.67 -0.36 4.89
N VAL A 366 -6.49 -0.74 5.41
CA VAL A 366 -6.29 -1.07 6.81
C VAL A 366 -5.27 -0.13 7.47
N GLY A 367 -5.61 0.36 8.66
CA GLY A 367 -4.74 1.20 9.49
C GLY A 367 -4.41 0.51 10.81
N SER A 368 -5.35 0.48 11.77
CA SER A 368 -5.13 -0.10 13.10
C SER A 368 -4.72 -1.56 13.10
N LEU A 369 -5.22 -2.35 12.13
CA LEU A 369 -4.86 -3.77 12.01
C LEU A 369 -3.36 -4.00 11.80
N VAL A 370 -2.68 -3.09 11.11
CA VAL A 370 -1.27 -3.21 10.75
C VAL A 370 -0.36 -2.20 11.46
N ALA A 371 -0.92 -1.23 12.19
CA ALA A 371 -0.16 -0.23 12.92
C ALA A 371 0.77 -0.84 14.00
N GLY A 372 0.43 -2.01 14.53
CA GLY A 372 1.24 -2.77 15.49
C GLY A 372 2.32 -3.66 14.87
N CYS A 373 2.39 -3.76 13.54
CA CYS A 373 3.37 -4.60 12.86
C CYS A 373 4.79 -4.01 12.92
N ALA A 374 5.79 -4.86 12.83
CA ALA A 374 7.20 -4.48 12.91
C ALA A 374 7.57 -3.39 11.89
N GLU A 375 7.02 -3.47 10.69
CA GLU A 375 7.31 -2.60 9.55
C GLU A 375 6.62 -1.24 9.61
N SER A 376 5.65 -1.03 10.52
CA SER A 376 5.01 0.28 10.67
C SER A 376 5.99 1.30 11.28
N PRO A 377 5.96 2.58 10.87
CA PRO A 377 6.90 3.59 11.34
C PRO A 377 6.62 4.13 12.75
N GLY A 378 5.49 3.77 13.38
CA GLY A 378 5.19 4.18 14.74
C GLY A 378 6.26 3.74 15.75
N ASP A 379 6.61 4.60 16.70
CA ASP A 379 7.62 4.31 17.73
C ASP A 379 7.22 3.12 18.59
N ASN A 380 8.23 2.33 19.00
CA ASN A 380 8.03 1.23 19.94
C ASN A 380 7.95 1.76 21.36
N GLU A 381 6.97 1.33 22.13
CA GLU A 381 6.80 1.64 23.55
C GLU A 381 6.71 0.37 24.38
N ILE A 382 7.33 0.38 25.57
CA ILE A 382 7.12 -0.65 26.58
C ILE A 382 6.19 -0.09 27.65
N TYR A 383 5.04 -0.75 27.85
CA TYR A 383 4.07 -0.36 28.87
C TYR A 383 3.58 -1.59 29.61
N GLN A 384 3.66 -1.57 30.94
CA GLN A 384 3.30 -2.70 31.81
C GLN A 384 3.96 -4.03 31.39
N GLY A 385 5.24 -3.97 30.99
CA GLY A 385 6.02 -5.14 30.56
C GLY A 385 5.64 -5.71 29.18
N ARG A 386 4.76 -5.05 28.42
CA ARG A 386 4.36 -5.43 27.06
C ARG A 386 4.82 -4.42 26.05
N GLN A 387 5.10 -4.89 24.83
CA GLN A 387 5.50 -4.02 23.72
C GLN A 387 4.28 -3.51 22.98
N PHE A 388 4.29 -2.23 22.67
CA PHE A 388 3.28 -1.50 21.89
C PHE A 388 3.94 -0.67 20.81
N LYS A 389 3.14 -0.22 19.84
CA LYS A 389 3.54 0.80 18.86
C LYS A 389 2.62 2.01 18.97
N VAL A 390 3.20 3.20 18.82
CA VAL A 390 2.44 4.45 18.73
C VAL A 390 1.56 4.40 17.49
N TYR A 391 0.30 4.76 17.65
CA TYR A 391 -0.68 4.86 16.58
C TYR A 391 -1.53 6.10 16.77
N ARG A 392 -1.65 6.94 15.73
CA ARG A 392 -2.42 8.18 15.81
C ARG A 392 -3.21 8.47 14.55
N GLY A 393 -4.32 9.21 14.74
CA GLY A 393 -5.09 9.74 13.64
C GLY A 393 -4.39 10.91 12.94
N MET A 394 -4.61 11.04 11.62
CA MET A 394 -4.10 12.19 10.86
C MET A 394 -4.75 13.52 11.30
N GLY A 395 -5.92 13.47 11.96
CA GLY A 395 -6.58 14.61 12.61
C GLY A 395 -6.18 14.82 14.08
N SER A 396 -5.19 14.11 14.62
CA SER A 396 -4.65 14.36 15.97
C SER A 396 -3.77 15.60 15.98
N LEU A 397 -3.61 16.21 17.17
CA LEU A 397 -2.77 17.41 17.33
C LEU A 397 -1.33 17.17 16.84
N GLY A 398 -0.72 16.05 17.21
CA GLY A 398 0.65 15.73 16.80
C GLY A 398 0.80 15.48 15.30
N ALA A 399 -0.19 14.92 14.63
CA ALA A 399 -0.17 14.76 13.17
C ALA A 399 -0.41 16.09 12.46
N MET A 400 -1.39 16.89 12.92
CA MET A 400 -1.71 18.21 12.35
C MET A 400 -0.54 19.18 12.47
N GLY A 401 0.18 19.17 13.60
CA GLY A 401 1.39 19.97 13.81
C GLY A 401 2.57 19.58 12.90
N LYS A 402 2.58 18.38 12.32
CA LYS A 402 3.59 17.92 11.36
C LYS A 402 3.19 18.14 9.89
N GLY A 403 1.96 18.63 9.59
CA GLY A 403 1.54 18.98 8.24
C GLY A 403 0.20 18.42 7.78
N SER A 404 -0.46 17.50 8.52
CA SER A 404 -1.73 16.92 8.09
C SER A 404 -2.96 17.84 8.27
N ALA A 405 -2.77 19.06 8.78
CA ALA A 405 -3.84 20.04 8.98
C ALA A 405 -4.57 20.42 7.67
N ASP A 406 -3.90 20.34 6.52
CA ASP A 406 -4.48 20.58 5.20
C ASP A 406 -5.58 19.58 4.84
N ARG A 407 -5.46 18.32 5.30
CA ARG A 407 -6.48 17.28 5.13
C ARG A 407 -7.83 17.69 5.73
N TYR A 408 -7.79 18.49 6.81
CA TYR A 408 -8.95 18.97 7.59
C TYR A 408 -9.27 20.44 7.32
N PHE A 409 -8.72 21.04 6.27
CA PHE A 409 -8.91 22.45 5.90
C PHE A 409 -8.46 23.45 6.99
N GLN A 410 -7.50 23.07 7.82
CA GLN A 410 -7.01 23.87 8.95
C GLN A 410 -5.54 24.32 8.80
N ALA A 411 -4.97 24.24 7.60
CA ALA A 411 -3.56 24.59 7.35
C ALA A 411 -3.18 26.03 7.72
N SER A 412 -4.14 26.97 7.68
CA SER A 412 -3.94 28.37 8.05
C SER A 412 -4.36 28.72 9.48
N ASN A 413 -4.82 27.77 10.27
CA ASN A 413 -5.34 28.03 11.60
C ASN A 413 -4.21 28.14 12.64
N ASN A 414 -4.26 29.19 13.48
CA ASN A 414 -3.32 29.35 14.61
C ASN A 414 -3.57 28.34 15.75
N LYS A 415 -4.77 27.76 15.83
CA LYS A 415 -5.15 26.74 16.78
C LYS A 415 -5.99 25.67 16.09
N PHE A 416 -5.59 24.41 16.25
CA PHE A 416 -6.29 23.28 15.63
C PHE A 416 -7.50 22.82 16.45
N VAL A 417 -8.52 22.36 15.73
CA VAL A 417 -9.62 21.57 16.28
C VAL A 417 -9.41 20.12 15.84
N PRO A 418 -8.92 19.23 16.71
CA PRO A 418 -8.56 17.87 16.32
C PRO A 418 -9.83 17.03 16.05
N GLU A 419 -9.74 16.21 15.02
CA GLU A 419 -10.73 15.20 14.65
C GLU A 419 -10.15 13.77 14.75
N GLY A 420 -9.16 13.58 15.59
CA GLY A 420 -8.51 12.30 15.84
C GLY A 420 -7.74 12.30 17.14
N VAL A 421 -7.46 11.10 17.64
CA VAL A 421 -6.72 10.87 18.87
C VAL A 421 -5.37 10.21 18.61
N GLU A 422 -4.50 10.26 19.62
CA GLU A 422 -3.23 9.56 19.68
C GLU A 422 -3.31 8.46 20.74
N GLY A 423 -2.72 7.30 20.44
CA GLY A 423 -2.73 6.16 21.33
C GLY A 423 -1.65 5.16 20.94
N ARG A 424 -1.79 3.96 21.43
CA ARG A 424 -0.89 2.84 21.14
C ARG A 424 -1.68 1.57 20.85
N VAL A 425 -1.10 0.70 20.04
CA VAL A 425 -1.64 -0.63 19.73
C VAL A 425 -0.63 -1.70 20.12
N PRO A 426 -1.06 -2.90 20.51
CA PRO A 426 -0.15 -4.00 20.80
C PRO A 426 0.78 -4.29 19.62
N TYR A 427 2.03 -4.59 19.92
CA TYR A 427 2.98 -5.09 18.91
C TYR A 427 2.54 -6.47 18.41
N LYS A 428 2.59 -6.69 17.10
CA LYS A 428 2.05 -7.89 16.43
C LYS A 428 3.10 -8.73 15.69
N GLY A 429 4.38 -8.34 15.74
CA GLY A 429 5.40 -9.01 14.93
C GLY A 429 5.35 -8.61 13.44
N PRO A 430 5.84 -9.44 12.52
CA PRO A 430 5.91 -9.12 11.11
C PRO A 430 4.51 -9.01 10.47
N LEU A 431 4.40 -8.15 9.45
CA LEU A 431 3.16 -7.93 8.69
C LEU A 431 2.62 -9.24 8.08
N SER A 432 3.50 -10.10 7.58
CA SER A 432 3.15 -11.37 6.94
C SER A 432 2.23 -12.24 7.80
N ASP A 433 2.49 -12.31 9.12
CA ASP A 433 1.67 -13.10 10.03
C ASP A 433 0.25 -12.54 10.16
N THR A 434 0.14 -11.21 10.22
CA THR A 434 -1.17 -10.53 10.25
C THR A 434 -1.93 -10.75 8.94
N ILE A 435 -1.28 -10.57 7.79
CA ILE A 435 -1.92 -10.75 6.46
C ILE A 435 -2.33 -12.21 6.26
N TYR A 436 -1.51 -13.18 6.69
CA TYR A 436 -1.87 -14.60 6.62
C TYR A 436 -3.19 -14.89 7.33
N GLN A 437 -3.37 -14.38 8.56
CA GLN A 437 -4.62 -14.55 9.31
C GLN A 437 -5.81 -13.84 8.64
N MET A 438 -5.61 -12.64 8.13
CA MET A 438 -6.66 -11.89 7.44
C MET A 438 -7.13 -12.59 6.17
N LEU A 439 -6.19 -13.06 5.35
CA LEU A 439 -6.50 -13.81 4.13
C LEU A 439 -7.12 -15.18 4.42
N GLY A 440 -6.69 -15.85 5.49
CA GLY A 440 -7.30 -17.11 5.95
C GLY A 440 -8.79 -16.92 6.25
N GLY A 441 -9.13 -15.86 7.01
CA GLY A 441 -10.52 -15.53 7.32
C GLY A 441 -11.32 -15.09 6.08
N LEU A 442 -10.72 -14.32 5.16
CA LEU A 442 -11.35 -13.95 3.89
C LEU A 442 -11.69 -15.18 3.06
N ARG A 443 -10.73 -16.09 2.85
CA ARG A 443 -10.93 -17.34 2.10
C ARG A 443 -12.00 -18.23 2.72
N ALA A 444 -12.03 -18.35 4.07
CA ALA A 444 -13.07 -19.07 4.77
C ALA A 444 -14.46 -18.46 4.53
N GLY A 445 -14.60 -17.13 4.65
CA GLY A 445 -15.85 -16.42 4.39
C GLY A 445 -16.34 -16.61 2.94
N MET A 446 -15.43 -16.53 1.97
CA MET A 446 -15.75 -16.79 0.56
C MET A 446 -16.18 -18.25 0.32
N GLY A 447 -15.50 -19.19 0.96
CA GLY A 447 -15.91 -20.60 0.94
C GLY A 447 -17.32 -20.82 1.47
N TYR A 448 -17.67 -20.22 2.62
CA TYR A 448 -19.01 -20.32 3.22
C TYR A 448 -20.12 -19.66 2.39
N THR A 449 -19.79 -18.65 1.61
CA THR A 449 -20.74 -17.95 0.73
C THR A 449 -20.75 -18.50 -0.70
N GLY A 450 -19.98 -19.57 -1.00
CA GLY A 450 -19.91 -20.18 -2.33
C GLY A 450 -19.28 -19.27 -3.39
N CYS A 451 -18.44 -18.31 -2.99
CA CYS A 451 -17.85 -17.30 -3.86
C CYS A 451 -16.39 -17.65 -4.15
N ALA A 452 -16.08 -18.00 -5.40
CA ALA A 452 -14.72 -18.34 -5.83
C ALA A 452 -13.85 -17.09 -6.07
N THR A 453 -14.45 -15.94 -6.35
CA THR A 453 -13.79 -14.68 -6.68
C THR A 453 -14.40 -13.51 -5.91
N ILE A 454 -13.71 -12.36 -5.85
CA ILE A 454 -14.27 -11.11 -5.28
C ILE A 454 -15.52 -10.66 -6.06
N LYS A 455 -15.55 -10.88 -7.37
CA LYS A 455 -16.73 -10.58 -8.21
C LYS A 455 -17.94 -11.42 -7.76
N ASP A 456 -17.74 -12.70 -7.44
CA ASP A 456 -18.83 -13.55 -6.91
C ASP A 456 -19.37 -13.00 -5.58
N LEU A 457 -18.50 -12.46 -4.70
CA LEU A 457 -18.95 -11.82 -3.47
C LEU A 457 -19.89 -10.64 -3.76
N HIS A 458 -19.55 -9.77 -4.72
CA HIS A 458 -20.39 -8.65 -5.12
C HIS A 458 -21.77 -9.10 -5.64
N GLU A 459 -21.82 -10.20 -6.39
CA GLU A 459 -23.02 -10.63 -7.10
C GLU A 459 -23.91 -11.58 -6.29
N LYS A 460 -23.29 -12.46 -5.46
CA LYS A 460 -23.98 -13.61 -4.85
C LYS A 460 -24.16 -13.50 -3.35
N ALA A 461 -23.26 -12.80 -2.64
CA ALA A 461 -23.28 -12.72 -1.20
C ALA A 461 -24.54 -12.00 -0.70
N ARG A 462 -25.11 -12.50 0.38
CA ARG A 462 -26.32 -11.94 1.01
C ARG A 462 -26.07 -11.65 2.47
N PHE A 463 -26.61 -10.54 2.94
CA PHE A 463 -26.54 -10.12 4.32
C PHE A 463 -27.83 -10.40 5.06
N VAL A 464 -27.73 -10.69 6.35
CA VAL A 464 -28.77 -10.57 7.34
C VAL A 464 -28.41 -9.45 8.31
N GLN A 465 -29.38 -8.61 8.66
CA GLN A 465 -29.23 -7.62 9.72
C GLN A 465 -29.39 -8.28 11.09
N ILE A 466 -28.55 -7.89 12.03
CA ILE A 466 -28.56 -8.39 13.39
C ILE A 466 -28.79 -7.26 14.39
N SER A 467 -29.24 -7.61 15.58
CA SER A 467 -29.38 -6.68 16.72
C SER A 467 -28.09 -6.65 17.55
N GLY A 468 -28.03 -5.74 18.55
CA GLY A 468 -26.94 -5.77 19.53
C GLY A 468 -26.87 -7.09 20.34
N ALA A 469 -27.98 -7.82 20.47
CA ALA A 469 -27.99 -9.17 21.05
C ALA A 469 -27.31 -10.18 20.11
N GLY A 470 -27.59 -10.12 18.80
CA GLY A 470 -26.93 -10.94 17.78
C GLY A 470 -25.45 -10.63 17.66
N LEU A 471 -25.02 -9.38 17.87
CA LEU A 471 -23.61 -9.04 17.92
C LEU A 471 -22.91 -9.71 19.12
N ARG A 472 -23.52 -9.68 20.31
CA ARG A 472 -22.97 -10.38 21.49
C ARG A 472 -22.90 -11.90 21.28
N GLU A 473 -23.92 -12.51 20.69
CA GLU A 473 -23.94 -13.91 20.29
C GLU A 473 -22.81 -14.28 19.32
N SER A 474 -22.39 -13.33 18.50
CA SER A 474 -21.31 -13.53 17.51
C SER A 474 -19.91 -13.62 18.12
N HIS A 475 -19.72 -13.14 19.35
CA HIS A 475 -18.47 -13.24 20.09
C HIS A 475 -18.51 -14.41 21.06
N PRO A 476 -17.34 -15.00 21.44
CA PRO A 476 -17.28 -15.95 22.54
C PRO A 476 -17.94 -15.38 23.80
N HIS A 477 -18.91 -16.08 24.35
CA HIS A 477 -19.66 -15.69 25.56
C HIS A 477 -19.77 -16.88 26.49
N ASP A 478 -20.05 -16.62 27.77
CA ASP A 478 -20.19 -17.63 28.83
C ASP A 478 -18.95 -18.52 29.02
N ILE A 479 -17.75 -18.04 28.63
CA ILE A 479 -16.47 -18.70 28.76
C ILE A 479 -15.36 -17.71 29.08
N GLN A 480 -14.43 -18.10 29.92
CA GLN A 480 -13.17 -17.36 30.11
C GLN A 480 -12.13 -17.87 29.11
N ILE A 481 -11.64 -16.98 28.23
CA ILE A 481 -10.58 -17.31 27.28
C ILE A 481 -9.28 -17.51 28.06
N THR A 482 -8.72 -18.70 28.02
CA THR A 482 -7.44 -19.04 28.67
C THR A 482 -6.26 -19.03 27.70
N LYS A 483 -6.52 -19.12 26.39
CA LYS A 483 -5.53 -19.04 25.33
C LYS A 483 -6.12 -18.23 24.16
N GLU A 484 -5.50 -17.09 23.87
CA GLU A 484 -5.91 -16.24 22.75
C GLU A 484 -5.64 -16.92 21.40
N ALA A 485 -6.54 -16.74 20.44
CA ALA A 485 -6.31 -17.12 19.06
C ALA A 485 -5.54 -16.01 18.33
N PRO A 486 -4.67 -16.34 17.37
CA PRO A 486 -3.85 -15.34 16.67
C PRO A 486 -4.66 -14.33 15.84
N ASN A 487 -5.91 -14.65 15.54
CA ASN A 487 -6.84 -13.86 14.73
C ASN A 487 -8.05 -13.31 15.52
N TYR A 488 -8.07 -13.51 16.83
CA TYR A 488 -9.13 -13.02 17.70
C TYR A 488 -8.55 -12.50 19.01
N SER A 489 -8.74 -11.23 19.26
CA SER A 489 -8.51 -10.58 20.55
C SER A 489 -9.77 -9.82 20.95
N TYR A 490 -10.28 -10.06 22.15
CA TYR A 490 -11.40 -9.30 22.70
C TYR A 490 -10.83 -8.06 23.41
N HIS A 491 -11.15 -6.89 22.86
CA HIS A 491 -10.88 -5.62 23.53
C HIS A 491 -12.20 -5.14 24.14
N SER A 492 -12.33 -5.30 25.46
CA SER A 492 -13.42 -4.72 26.25
C SER A 492 -13.34 -3.19 26.28
#